data_883be92ca294f29795dc36b89ffece9f
#
_entry.id   883be92ca294f29795dc36b89ffece9f
#
_cell.length_a   1.000
_cell.length_b   1.000
_cell.length_c   1.000
_cell.angle_alpha   90.00
_cell.angle_beta   90.00
_cell.angle_gamma   90.00
#
_symmetry.space_group_name_H-M   'P 1'
#
loop_
_entity.id
_entity.type
_entity.pdbx_description
1 polymer ?
#
loop_
_entity_poly.entity_id
_entity_poly.type
_entity_poly.pdbx_seq_one_letter_code
_entity_poly.pdbx_strand_id
1 'polypeptide(L)'
;MNILKNFTAALLLAVPLFQADLTAQSDNLMKAILYLSGADSEEELDEQEMERFSVLSSSPLEINLVSRSRMATCGLMSQYQVASLMDYRLRNGDVLSVSELAAVDGFGEDYANALRPFISFASNALPGQTEIGSKRLTNEALARSAVKGKDFNYGAKYRMNYGESFEFSSAARTKY
;
A
#
# COMPACT_ATOMS: atom_id res chain seq x y z
N MET A 1 -19.95 31.18 -35.31
CA MET A 1 -20.43 29.78 -35.39
C MET A 1 -19.30 28.76 -35.64
N ASN A 2 -18.02 29.17 -35.66
CA ASN A 2 -16.87 28.27 -35.90
C ASN A 2 -16.06 27.89 -34.66
N ILE A 3 -16.23 28.56 -33.53
CA ILE A 3 -15.48 28.29 -32.28
C ILE A 3 -16.00 27.01 -31.61
N LEU A 4 -17.29 26.73 -31.67
CA LEU A 4 -17.89 25.56 -31.03
C LEU A 4 -17.53 24.22 -31.74
N LYS A 5 -17.29 24.26 -33.07
CA LYS A 5 -16.88 23.08 -33.85
C LYS A 5 -15.44 22.66 -33.57
N ASN A 6 -14.56 23.61 -33.23
CA ASN A 6 -13.17 23.29 -32.92
C ASN A 6 -13.00 22.73 -31.51
N PHE A 7 -13.88 23.09 -30.57
CA PHE A 7 -13.87 22.53 -29.20
C PHE A 7 -14.31 21.06 -29.15
N THR A 8 -15.32 20.71 -29.96
CA THR A 8 -15.81 19.32 -30.04
C THR A 8 -14.80 18.40 -30.74
N ALA A 9 -14.06 18.88 -31.73
CA ALA A 9 -13.02 18.12 -32.42
C ALA A 9 -11.81 17.88 -31.55
N ALA A 10 -11.40 18.84 -30.71
CA ALA A 10 -10.28 18.70 -29.76
C ALA A 10 -10.62 17.73 -28.62
N LEU A 11 -11.88 17.70 -28.17
CA LEU A 11 -12.32 16.79 -27.11
C LEU A 11 -12.38 15.33 -27.56
N LEU A 12 -12.78 15.10 -28.84
CA LEU A 12 -12.85 13.76 -29.43
C LEU A 12 -11.48 13.14 -29.72
N LEU A 13 -10.42 13.94 -29.89
CA LEU A 13 -9.06 13.46 -30.11
C LEU A 13 -8.30 13.17 -28.78
N ALA A 14 -8.74 13.73 -27.67
CA ALA A 14 -8.08 13.53 -26.37
C ALA A 14 -8.50 12.20 -25.68
N VAL A 15 -9.70 11.69 -25.97
CA VAL A 15 -10.23 10.46 -25.34
C VAL A 15 -9.41 9.21 -25.68
N PRO A 16 -8.99 8.93 -26.91
CA PRO A 16 -8.23 7.72 -27.23
C PRO A 16 -6.80 7.71 -26.66
N LEU A 17 -6.17 8.88 -26.46
CA LEU A 17 -4.85 8.98 -25.86
C LEU A 17 -4.88 8.61 -24.37
N PHE A 18 -5.94 9.00 -23.67
CA PHE A 18 -6.09 8.67 -22.24
C PHE A 18 -6.41 7.18 -22.00
N GLN A 19 -7.08 6.52 -22.93
CA GLN A 19 -7.38 5.08 -22.84
C GLN A 19 -6.16 4.21 -23.11
N ALA A 20 -5.24 4.63 -23.99
CA ALA A 20 -4.02 3.88 -24.29
C ALA A 20 -3.07 3.81 -23.09
N ASP A 21 -2.97 4.88 -22.30
CA ASP A 21 -2.12 4.91 -21.09
C ASP A 21 -2.67 3.98 -19.98
N LEU A 22 -3.99 3.93 -19.82
CA LEU A 22 -4.64 3.07 -18.83
C LEU A 22 -4.47 1.57 -19.14
N THR A 23 -4.59 1.19 -20.41
CA THR A 23 -4.39 -0.22 -20.81
C THR A 23 -2.95 -0.65 -20.67
N ALA A 24 -1.97 0.17 -21.06
CA ALA A 24 -0.57 -0.11 -20.91
C ALA A 24 -0.14 -0.26 -19.43
N GLN A 25 -0.74 0.52 -18.54
CA GLN A 25 -0.48 0.44 -17.11
C GLN A 25 -1.05 -0.85 -16.51
N SER A 26 -2.26 -1.25 -16.91
CA SER A 26 -2.86 -2.52 -16.46
C SER A 26 -2.09 -3.74 -16.93
N ASP A 27 -1.62 -3.73 -18.18
CA ASP A 27 -0.82 -4.83 -18.74
C ASP A 27 0.54 -4.98 -18.02
N ASN A 28 1.18 -3.87 -17.67
CA ASN A 28 2.44 -3.91 -16.93
C ASN A 28 2.23 -4.39 -15.48
N LEU A 29 1.12 -4.01 -14.85
CA LEU A 29 0.79 -4.50 -13.52
C LEU A 29 0.54 -6.01 -13.54
N MET A 30 -0.25 -6.52 -14.50
CA MET A 30 -0.51 -7.94 -14.63
C MET A 30 0.75 -8.75 -14.89
N LYS A 31 1.65 -8.28 -15.75
CA LYS A 31 2.96 -8.90 -15.96
C LYS A 31 3.79 -9.00 -14.67
N ALA A 32 3.77 -7.95 -13.86
CA ALA A 32 4.45 -7.94 -12.57
C ALA A 32 3.84 -8.97 -11.60
N ILE A 33 2.52 -9.08 -11.56
CA ILE A 33 1.80 -10.06 -10.75
C ILE A 33 2.17 -11.49 -11.17
N LEU A 34 2.08 -11.81 -12.45
CA LEU A 34 2.43 -13.13 -12.98
C LEU A 34 3.89 -13.51 -12.66
N TYR A 35 4.80 -12.57 -12.85
CA TYR A 35 6.21 -12.79 -12.52
C TYR A 35 6.44 -13.08 -11.03
N LEU A 36 5.78 -12.34 -10.12
CA LEU A 36 5.96 -12.48 -8.68
C LEU A 36 5.24 -13.69 -8.09
N SER A 37 4.10 -14.11 -8.68
CA SER A 37 3.38 -15.33 -8.28
C SER A 37 4.01 -16.59 -8.84
N GLY A 38 4.75 -16.47 -9.94
CA GLY A 38 5.27 -17.62 -10.70
C GLY A 38 4.20 -18.30 -11.56
N ALA A 39 3.05 -17.66 -11.78
CA ALA A 39 1.99 -18.14 -12.65
C ALA A 39 2.29 -17.83 -14.11
N ASP A 40 1.98 -18.75 -15.00
CA ASP A 40 2.17 -18.57 -16.44
C ASP A 40 1.00 -17.80 -17.07
N SER A 41 -0.17 -17.78 -16.43
CA SER A 41 -1.37 -17.09 -16.91
C SER A 41 -2.21 -16.54 -15.78
N GLU A 42 -3.11 -15.59 -16.08
CA GLU A 42 -4.05 -14.99 -15.12
C GLU A 42 -5.03 -16.03 -14.54
N GLU A 43 -5.36 -17.07 -15.31
CA GLU A 43 -6.29 -18.14 -14.92
C GLU A 43 -5.72 -19.06 -13.81
N GLU A 44 -4.41 -19.03 -13.61
CA GLU A 44 -3.73 -19.79 -12.56
C GLU A 44 -3.69 -19.05 -11.21
N LEU A 45 -3.98 -17.73 -11.23
CA LEU A 45 -4.01 -16.91 -10.02
C LEU A 45 -5.29 -17.18 -9.23
N ASP A 46 -5.16 -17.45 -7.95
CA ASP A 46 -6.32 -17.56 -7.08
C ASP A 46 -6.87 -16.19 -6.67
N GLU A 47 -8.13 -16.16 -6.21
CA GLU A 47 -8.81 -14.93 -5.81
C GLU A 47 -8.08 -14.22 -4.64
N GLN A 48 -7.46 -14.98 -3.74
CA GLN A 48 -6.73 -14.44 -2.58
C GLN A 48 -5.43 -13.77 -3.03
N GLU A 49 -4.74 -14.34 -4.01
CA GLU A 49 -3.54 -13.74 -4.61
C GLU A 49 -3.88 -12.45 -5.33
N MET A 50 -4.93 -12.45 -6.13
CA MET A 50 -5.40 -11.24 -6.82
C MET A 50 -5.80 -10.15 -5.84
N GLU A 51 -6.53 -10.46 -4.77
CA GLU A 51 -6.89 -9.51 -3.74
C GLU A 51 -5.65 -8.95 -3.04
N ARG A 52 -4.69 -9.81 -2.69
CA ARG A 52 -3.42 -9.40 -2.07
C ARG A 52 -2.65 -8.39 -2.94
N PHE A 53 -2.48 -8.68 -4.21
CA PHE A 53 -1.80 -7.77 -5.14
C PHE A 53 -2.57 -6.47 -5.36
N SER A 54 -3.90 -6.53 -5.40
CA SER A 54 -4.76 -5.34 -5.49
C SER A 54 -4.58 -4.43 -4.28
N VAL A 55 -4.57 -4.98 -3.08
CA VAL A 55 -4.33 -4.22 -1.84
C VAL A 55 -2.92 -3.61 -1.85
N LEU A 56 -1.89 -4.38 -2.22
CA LEU A 56 -0.51 -3.88 -2.27
C LEU A 56 -0.28 -2.84 -3.36
N SER A 57 -0.99 -2.92 -4.48
CA SER A 57 -0.94 -1.90 -5.54
C SER A 57 -1.59 -0.58 -5.08
N SER A 58 -2.69 -0.66 -4.33
CA SER A 58 -3.36 0.53 -3.79
C SER A 58 -2.68 1.13 -2.57
N SER A 59 -1.94 0.32 -1.81
CA SER A 59 -1.18 0.73 -0.62
C SER A 59 0.19 0.04 -0.61
N PRO A 60 1.16 0.59 -1.36
CA PRO A 60 2.49 -0.02 -1.50
C PRO A 60 3.23 -0.18 -0.17
N LEU A 61 3.98 -1.28 -0.06
CA LEU A 61 4.75 -1.60 1.13
C LEU A 61 5.96 -0.65 1.24
N GLU A 62 6.05 0.09 2.32
CA GLU A 62 7.15 1.02 2.60
C GLU A 62 8.38 0.25 3.10
N ILE A 63 9.21 -0.28 2.19
CA ILE A 63 10.29 -1.24 2.49
C ILE A 63 11.33 -0.74 3.50
N ASN A 64 11.47 0.59 3.67
CA ASN A 64 12.37 1.18 4.66
C ASN A 64 11.72 1.37 6.04
N LEU A 65 10.41 1.39 6.13
CA LEU A 65 9.69 1.76 7.35
C LEU A 65 9.00 0.57 7.99
N VAL A 66 8.59 -0.42 7.22
CA VAL A 66 7.88 -1.59 7.74
C VAL A 66 8.78 -2.51 8.54
N SER A 67 8.18 -3.25 9.47
CA SER A 67 8.87 -4.26 10.27
C SER A 67 9.27 -5.48 9.43
N ARG A 68 10.31 -6.19 9.89
CA ARG A 68 10.73 -7.46 9.28
C ARG A 68 9.59 -8.48 9.20
N SER A 69 8.78 -8.57 10.25
CA SER A 69 7.65 -9.49 10.30
C SER A 69 6.64 -9.19 9.20
N ARG A 70 6.29 -7.93 8.99
CA ARG A 70 5.35 -7.53 7.93
C ARG A 70 5.91 -7.78 6.52
N MET A 71 7.21 -7.53 6.30
CA MET A 71 7.86 -7.90 5.04
C MET A 71 7.80 -9.41 4.78
N ALA A 72 8.01 -10.22 5.81
CA ALA A 72 7.98 -11.68 5.68
C ALA A 72 6.57 -12.24 5.43
N THR A 73 5.53 -11.55 5.90
CA THR A 73 4.12 -12.01 5.78
C THR A 73 3.38 -11.41 4.58
N CYS A 74 3.92 -10.38 3.92
CA CYS A 74 3.26 -9.77 2.77
C CYS A 74 3.22 -10.66 1.51
N GLY A 75 4.04 -11.71 1.46
CA GLY A 75 4.10 -12.65 0.35
C GLY A 75 4.81 -12.10 -0.90
N LEU A 76 5.44 -10.92 -0.81
CA LEU A 76 6.23 -10.35 -1.90
C LEU A 76 7.67 -10.81 -1.91
N MET A 77 8.20 -11.26 -0.80
CA MET A 77 9.63 -11.54 -0.61
C MET A 77 9.82 -12.85 0.13
N SER A 78 10.82 -13.62 -0.26
CA SER A 78 11.27 -14.79 0.48
C SER A 78 11.92 -14.38 1.82
N GLN A 79 12.03 -15.32 2.74
CA GLN A 79 12.74 -15.09 4.02
C GLN A 79 14.19 -14.68 3.81
N TYR A 80 14.84 -15.21 2.77
CA TYR A 80 16.20 -14.85 2.39
C TYR A 80 16.27 -13.40 1.93
N GLN A 81 15.39 -12.97 1.01
CA GLN A 81 15.34 -11.59 0.53
C GLN A 81 15.07 -10.59 1.64
N VAL A 82 14.14 -10.92 2.56
CA VAL A 82 13.90 -10.08 3.73
C VAL A 82 15.14 -9.96 4.62
N ALA A 83 15.88 -11.06 4.84
CA ALA A 83 17.11 -11.02 5.62
C ALA A 83 18.19 -10.18 4.94
N SER A 84 18.39 -10.37 3.63
CA SER A 84 19.36 -9.60 2.82
C SER A 84 19.03 -8.11 2.82
N LEU A 85 17.76 -7.75 2.66
CA LEU A 85 17.31 -6.35 2.69
C LEU A 85 17.55 -5.71 4.07
N MET A 86 17.27 -6.43 5.15
CA MET A 86 17.53 -5.94 6.50
C MET A 86 19.02 -5.75 6.77
N ASP A 87 19.87 -6.69 6.33
CA ASP A 87 21.31 -6.59 6.44
C ASP A 87 21.88 -5.42 5.60
N TYR A 88 21.38 -5.26 4.37
CA TYR A 88 21.71 -4.13 3.52
C TYR A 88 21.41 -2.80 4.20
N ARG A 89 20.19 -2.65 4.74
CA ARG A 89 19.75 -1.43 5.44
C ARG A 89 20.59 -1.12 6.68
N LEU A 90 21.03 -2.15 7.41
CA LEU A 90 21.91 -1.98 8.57
C LEU A 90 23.29 -1.44 8.19
N ARG A 91 23.80 -1.81 7.01
CA ARG A 91 25.14 -1.42 6.57
C ARG A 91 25.15 -0.12 5.75
N ASN A 92 24.16 0.08 4.89
CA ASN A 92 24.17 1.14 3.88
C ASN A 92 23.09 2.21 4.13
N GLY A 93 22.14 1.95 5.04
CA GLY A 93 20.98 2.80 5.24
C GLY A 93 19.77 2.39 4.38
N ASP A 94 18.83 3.32 4.22
CA ASP A 94 17.59 3.10 3.50
C ASP A 94 17.82 2.89 2.00
N VAL A 95 17.07 1.98 1.40
CA VAL A 95 17.06 1.76 -0.05
C VAL A 95 16.21 2.84 -0.71
N LEU A 96 16.79 3.58 -1.66
CA LEU A 96 16.17 4.78 -2.24
C LEU A 96 15.68 4.60 -3.68
N SER A 97 16.03 3.49 -4.32
CA SER A 97 15.68 3.25 -5.72
C SER A 97 15.53 1.77 -6.06
N VAL A 98 14.86 1.49 -7.19
CA VAL A 98 14.76 0.13 -7.73
C VAL A 98 16.13 -0.44 -8.08
N SER A 99 17.01 0.39 -8.65
CA SER A 99 18.38 -0.03 -9.02
C SER A 99 19.20 -0.41 -7.78
N GLU A 100 19.00 0.28 -6.67
CA GLU A 100 19.65 -0.03 -5.41
C GLU A 100 19.08 -1.32 -4.80
N LEU A 101 17.74 -1.51 -4.87
CA LEU A 101 17.10 -2.76 -4.46
C LEU A 101 17.60 -3.94 -5.29
N ALA A 102 17.79 -3.75 -6.59
CA ALA A 102 18.32 -4.78 -7.48
C ALA A 102 19.75 -5.25 -7.11
N ALA A 103 20.54 -4.37 -6.48
CA ALA A 103 21.87 -4.67 -5.99
C ALA A 103 21.87 -5.43 -4.63
N VAL A 104 20.73 -5.48 -3.94
CA VAL A 104 20.58 -6.28 -2.72
C VAL A 104 20.56 -7.75 -3.08
N ASP A 105 21.29 -8.54 -2.32
CA ASP A 105 21.44 -9.96 -2.58
C ASP A 105 20.08 -10.70 -2.57
N GLY A 106 19.86 -11.51 -3.61
CA GLY A 106 18.60 -12.26 -3.79
C GLY A 106 17.47 -11.53 -4.53
N PHE A 107 17.64 -10.25 -4.92
CA PHE A 107 16.62 -9.53 -5.69
C PHE A 107 16.89 -9.58 -7.20
N GLY A 108 18.00 -9.02 -7.68
CA GLY A 108 18.25 -8.88 -9.11
C GLY A 108 17.35 -7.84 -9.78
N GLU A 109 17.66 -7.52 -11.03
CA GLU A 109 17.01 -6.42 -11.76
C GLU A 109 15.56 -6.71 -12.10
N ASP A 110 15.28 -7.90 -12.63
CA ASP A 110 13.92 -8.29 -13.05
C ASP A 110 12.95 -8.33 -11.87
N TYR A 111 13.39 -8.93 -10.75
CA TYR A 111 12.57 -9.02 -9.55
C TYR A 111 12.32 -7.66 -8.92
N ALA A 112 13.34 -6.82 -8.83
CA ALA A 112 13.20 -5.47 -8.28
C ALA A 112 12.25 -4.60 -9.14
N ASN A 113 12.31 -4.74 -10.47
CA ASN A 113 11.40 -4.07 -11.39
C ASN A 113 9.96 -4.58 -11.25
N ALA A 114 9.76 -5.89 -11.09
CA ALA A 114 8.44 -6.47 -10.86
C ALA A 114 7.83 -6.04 -9.51
N LEU A 115 8.64 -5.79 -8.49
CA LEU A 115 8.17 -5.27 -7.19
C LEU A 115 7.72 -3.81 -7.24
N ARG A 116 8.15 -3.03 -8.21
CA ARG A 116 7.94 -1.58 -8.27
C ARG A 116 6.50 -1.12 -8.02
N PRO A 117 5.44 -1.75 -8.55
CA PRO A 117 4.07 -1.33 -8.29
C PRO A 117 3.60 -1.57 -6.85
N PHE A 118 4.29 -2.44 -6.10
CA PHE A 118 3.86 -2.95 -4.80
C PHE A 118 4.69 -2.44 -3.63
N ILE A 119 5.75 -1.68 -3.91
CA ILE A 119 6.66 -1.16 -2.89
C ILE A 119 6.83 0.34 -3.00
N SER A 120 7.20 0.95 -1.89
CA SER A 120 7.59 2.37 -1.81
C SER A 120 8.96 2.48 -1.17
N PHE A 121 9.78 3.41 -1.68
CA PHE A 121 11.10 3.77 -1.15
C PHE A 121 11.02 4.95 -0.17
N ALA A 122 9.87 5.15 0.48
CA ALA A 122 9.73 6.15 1.51
C ALA A 122 10.81 5.99 2.59
N SER A 123 11.41 7.08 3.00
CA SER A 123 12.49 7.11 3.98
C SER A 123 12.34 8.30 4.90
N ASN A 124 12.50 8.08 6.20
CA ASN A 124 12.57 9.15 7.20
C ASN A 124 13.94 9.87 7.20
N ALA A 125 14.92 9.30 6.51
CA ALA A 125 16.27 9.87 6.44
C ALA A 125 16.39 11.03 5.45
N LEU A 126 15.46 11.18 4.50
CA LEU A 126 15.49 12.23 3.50
C LEU A 126 14.70 13.46 3.95
N PRO A 127 15.30 14.66 3.91
CA PRO A 127 14.58 15.90 4.18
C PRO A 127 13.41 16.07 3.20
N GLY A 128 12.20 16.32 3.71
CA GLY A 128 11.00 16.56 2.90
C GLY A 128 10.21 15.31 2.52
N GLN A 129 10.68 14.10 2.83
CA GLN A 129 9.92 12.85 2.68
C GLN A 129 9.13 12.44 3.93
N THR A 130 9.08 13.28 4.93
CA THR A 130 8.36 13.05 6.19
C THR A 130 6.85 12.89 6.05
N GLU A 131 6.31 13.14 4.86
CA GLU A 131 4.87 13.01 4.59
C GLU A 131 4.46 11.66 3.96
N ILE A 132 5.43 10.85 3.52
CA ILE A 132 5.16 9.57 2.90
C ILE A 132 5.18 8.50 3.98
N GLY A 133 4.07 8.04 4.37
CA GLY A 133 3.83 7.29 5.59
C GLY A 133 3.47 8.25 6.71
N SER A 134 2.58 9.20 6.41
CA SER A 134 1.99 10.02 7.46
C SER A 134 1.43 9.03 8.48
N LYS A 135 2.07 8.96 9.63
CA LYS A 135 1.54 8.30 10.81
C LYS A 135 0.16 8.90 11.02
N ARG A 136 -0.80 8.37 10.27
CA ARG A 136 -2.14 8.92 10.22
C ARG A 136 -2.75 8.70 11.58
N LEU A 137 -2.97 9.79 12.28
CA LEU A 137 -3.72 9.76 13.50
C LEU A 137 -5.18 9.49 13.13
N THR A 138 -5.65 8.29 13.38
CA THR A 138 -7.06 7.95 13.25
C THR A 138 -7.70 7.92 14.61
N ASN A 139 -8.78 8.70 14.76
CA ASN A 139 -9.56 8.80 15.98
C ASN A 139 -10.96 8.24 15.72
N GLU A 140 -11.34 7.24 16.47
CA GLU A 140 -12.69 6.69 16.46
C GLU A 140 -13.33 6.92 17.83
N ALA A 141 -14.45 7.60 17.85
CA ALA A 141 -15.27 7.75 19.06
C ALA A 141 -16.62 7.07 18.82
N LEU A 142 -16.98 6.11 19.66
CA LEU A 142 -18.25 5.43 19.64
C LEU A 142 -18.98 5.71 20.95
N ALA A 143 -20.15 6.33 20.88
CA ALA A 143 -21.07 6.49 22.01
C ALA A 143 -22.30 5.61 21.78
N ARG A 144 -22.71 4.88 22.79
CA ARG A 144 -23.95 4.08 22.80
C ARG A 144 -24.79 4.45 24.00
N SER A 145 -26.08 4.62 23.76
CA SER A 145 -27.06 4.71 24.82
C SER A 145 -28.13 3.64 24.61
N ALA A 146 -28.54 2.99 25.66
CA ALA A 146 -29.63 2.04 25.63
C ALA A 146 -30.57 2.28 26.83
N VAL A 147 -31.86 2.29 26.55
CA VAL A 147 -32.92 2.43 27.55
C VAL A 147 -33.66 1.12 27.64
N LYS A 148 -33.74 0.53 28.81
CA LYS A 148 -34.52 -0.69 29.07
C LYS A 148 -35.40 -0.47 30.30
N GLY A 149 -36.66 -0.14 30.07
CA GLY A 149 -37.58 0.23 31.12
C GLY A 149 -37.22 1.57 31.78
N LYS A 150 -36.88 1.56 33.06
CA LYS A 150 -36.39 2.74 33.79
C LYS A 150 -34.87 2.85 33.85
N ASP A 151 -34.16 1.84 33.30
CA ASP A 151 -32.71 1.77 33.35
C ASP A 151 -32.09 2.44 32.13
N PHE A 152 -31.15 3.33 32.37
CA PHE A 152 -30.32 3.98 31.34
C PHE A 152 -28.91 3.40 31.38
N ASN A 153 -28.43 2.94 30.22
CA ASN A 153 -27.07 2.49 30.07
C ASN A 153 -26.34 3.41 29.08
N TYR A 154 -25.21 3.95 29.50
CA TYR A 154 -24.35 4.74 28.66
C TYR A 154 -23.00 4.00 28.47
N GLY A 155 -22.50 4.01 27.29
CA GLY A 155 -21.16 3.51 26.99
C GLY A 155 -20.48 4.42 26.00
N ALA A 156 -19.22 4.74 26.26
CA ALA A 156 -18.35 5.44 25.33
C ALA A 156 -17.09 4.60 25.12
N LYS A 157 -16.66 4.49 23.88
CA LYS A 157 -15.40 3.87 23.50
C LYS A 157 -14.64 4.85 22.62
N TYR A 158 -13.40 5.07 22.97
CA TYR A 158 -12.47 5.89 22.18
C TYR A 158 -11.30 5.01 21.77
N ARG A 159 -10.93 5.12 20.50
CA ARG A 159 -9.75 4.46 19.94
C ARG A 159 -8.93 5.49 19.17
N MET A 160 -7.65 5.52 19.43
CA MET A 160 -6.69 6.34 18.74
C MET A 160 -5.59 5.43 18.20
N ASN A 161 -5.37 5.48 16.89
CA ASN A 161 -4.26 4.77 16.24
C ASN A 161 -3.31 5.80 15.65
N TYR A 162 -2.03 5.62 15.90
CA TYR A 162 -0.95 6.43 15.35
C TYR A 162 0.00 5.53 14.57
N GLY A 163 -0.21 5.45 13.26
CA GLY A 163 0.48 4.51 12.40
C GLY A 163 0.27 3.05 12.84
N GLU A 164 1.24 2.20 12.58
CA GLU A 164 1.23 0.79 13.03
C GLU A 164 1.89 0.60 14.42
N SER A 165 2.41 1.68 15.01
CA SER A 165 3.28 1.61 16.19
C SER A 165 2.57 1.87 17.51
N PHE A 166 1.40 2.49 17.48
CA PHE A 166 0.71 2.87 18.71
C PHE A 166 -0.81 2.77 18.55
N GLU A 167 -1.44 1.95 19.38
CA GLU A 167 -2.88 1.87 19.55
C GLU A 167 -3.23 2.17 21.01
N PHE A 168 -4.09 3.16 21.22
CA PHE A 168 -4.68 3.45 22.50
C PHE A 168 -6.20 3.24 22.43
N SER A 169 -6.74 2.44 23.33
CA SER A 169 -8.19 2.26 23.45
C SER A 169 -8.64 2.45 24.90
N SER A 170 -9.73 3.18 25.06
CA SER A 170 -10.38 3.43 26.34
C SER A 170 -11.87 3.17 26.21
N ALA A 171 -12.47 2.53 27.20
CA ALA A 171 -13.89 2.28 27.24
C ALA A 171 -14.45 2.58 28.63
N ALA A 172 -15.54 3.34 28.69
CA ALA A 172 -16.29 3.62 29.92
C ALA A 172 -17.74 3.15 29.76
N ARG A 173 -18.29 2.54 30.80
CA ARG A 173 -19.67 2.10 30.86
C ARG A 173 -20.25 2.49 32.21
N THR A 174 -21.40 3.12 32.18
CA THR A 174 -22.19 3.42 33.39
C THR A 174 -23.54 2.74 33.28
N LYS A 175 -23.98 2.12 34.34
CA LYS A 175 -25.31 1.50 34.49
C LYS A 175 -26.01 2.14 35.69
N TYR A 176 -27.19 2.69 35.46
CA TYR A 176 -28.08 3.23 36.49
C TYR A 176 -29.40 2.47 36.46
#